data_9be254350fbef10f9bd74a2587ffc675
#
_entry.id   9be254350fbef10f9bd74a2587ffc675
#
_cell.length_a   1.000
_cell.length_b   1.000
_cell.length_c   1.000
_cell.angle_alpha   90.00
_cell.angle_beta   90.00
_cell.angle_gamma   90.00
#
_symmetry.space_group_name_H-M   'P 1'
#
loop_
_entity.id
_entity.type
_entity.pdbx_description
1 polymer ?
#
loop_
_entity_poly.entity_id
_entity_poly.type
_entity_poly.pdbx_seq_one_letter_code
_entity_poly.pdbx_strand_id
1 'polypeptide(L)'
;MSFSGGWRLEAAVKRFGGSRQVTSYVPEGIRPTVIVLVGLPARGKTYISKKLTRYLNWIGITTKVFNVGDYRRRKTSETSHGFFDPSNAQASRLREECARLALEDVSHYLTVEGGEIAVFDATNSTRRRREAILKQCAAANFSVFFVESICDSQAIIEANILDVKVNNPDYRNLNDKEAALQDFLQRIQHYKTEYEPLDEQNAQDSQLSFIKIFNQGERFLINRLQGNIQSRIVYYLMNIKVGYNRCIYLIRHGESMLNLLGRIGGDSDLSERGRTFARRLGEWIDERCCDKDRPPLRVWTSHMRRTIQTAAFIKTPHVLSHWKALNELDAGVCEGMTYEEIAEKLPTEFANRDKDKFNYRYPQGESYGDLVARLEPVIMELERQSHVLVVCHQAVARCLLAYYMDVKHADLPYVRVPLHTVIRLTPVAYGCISEQISLDIACVDTHRDKPVNTDVARSSDDALSTLPEHY
;
A
#
# COMPACT_ATOMS: atom_id res chain seq x y z
N MET A 1 -13.08 -0.28 -63.12
CA MET A 1 -11.77 0.07 -62.55
C MET A 1 -11.68 -0.49 -61.14
N SER A 2 -10.98 -1.59 -61.06
CA SER A 2 -10.75 -2.35 -59.80
C SER A 2 -9.63 -1.72 -59.00
N PHE A 3 -9.83 -1.42 -57.74
CA PHE A 3 -8.77 -1.15 -56.77
C PHE A 3 -8.67 -2.31 -55.78
N SER A 4 -7.69 -3.18 -56.07
CA SER A 4 -7.19 -4.18 -55.13
C SER A 4 -6.17 -3.50 -54.20
N GLY A 5 -6.46 -3.44 -52.92
CA GLY A 5 -5.55 -2.98 -51.88
C GLY A 5 -5.54 -3.93 -50.70
N GLY A 6 -4.97 -5.12 -50.91
CA GLY A 6 -4.64 -6.05 -49.84
C GLY A 6 -3.42 -5.52 -49.08
N TRP A 7 -3.63 -4.91 -47.93
CA TRP A 7 -2.55 -4.57 -47.00
C TRP A 7 -2.24 -5.77 -46.12
N ARG A 8 -1.00 -6.24 -46.27
CA ARG A 8 -0.44 -7.38 -45.55
C ARG A 8 -0.44 -7.12 -44.04
N LEU A 9 -1.30 -7.78 -43.33
CA LEU A 9 -1.29 -7.87 -41.87
C LEU A 9 -0.10 -8.70 -41.31
N GLU A 10 0.63 -9.42 -42.15
CA GLU A 10 1.73 -10.29 -41.74
C GLU A 10 3.05 -9.57 -41.41
N ALA A 11 3.22 -8.31 -41.77
CA ALA A 11 4.46 -7.58 -41.50
C ALA A 11 4.50 -6.89 -40.12
N ALA A 12 3.37 -6.72 -39.47
CA ALA A 12 3.30 -6.10 -38.15
C ALA A 12 3.58 -7.08 -37.00
N VAL A 13 3.30 -8.37 -37.17
CA VAL A 13 3.47 -9.41 -36.14
C VAL A 13 4.93 -9.82 -35.95
N LYS A 14 5.80 -9.65 -36.95
CA LYS A 14 7.23 -10.03 -36.87
C LYS A 14 8.15 -9.01 -36.17
N ARG A 15 7.67 -7.84 -35.77
CA ARG A 15 8.50 -6.82 -35.07
C ARG A 15 8.35 -6.79 -33.56
N PHE A 16 7.47 -7.58 -32.95
CA PHE A 16 7.27 -7.64 -31.49
C PHE A 16 7.58 -8.99 -30.85
N GLY A 17 8.22 -9.89 -31.57
CA GLY A 17 8.65 -11.20 -31.07
C GLY A 17 10.02 -11.19 -30.37
N GLY A 18 10.30 -10.24 -29.54
CA GLY A 18 11.40 -10.26 -28.59
C GLY A 18 10.81 -10.31 -27.19
N SER A 19 11.18 -11.31 -26.40
CA SER A 19 10.87 -11.34 -24.97
C SER A 19 11.50 -10.11 -24.28
N ARG A 20 10.81 -8.98 -24.35
CA ARG A 20 11.09 -7.88 -23.43
C ARG A 20 10.56 -8.34 -22.08
N GLN A 21 11.48 -8.67 -21.17
CA GLN A 21 11.20 -8.49 -19.76
C GLN A 21 10.52 -7.12 -19.66
N VAL A 22 9.25 -7.11 -19.25
CA VAL A 22 8.55 -5.90 -18.88
C VAL A 22 9.18 -5.48 -17.56
N THR A 23 10.33 -4.82 -17.65
CA THR A 23 10.82 -4.00 -16.57
C THR A 23 9.70 -3.00 -16.29
N SER A 24 9.23 -2.94 -15.06
CA SER A 24 8.42 -1.86 -14.52
C SER A 24 8.83 -0.57 -15.23
N TYR A 25 7.87 0.22 -15.72
CA TYR A 25 8.15 1.48 -16.40
C TYR A 25 8.85 2.43 -15.43
N VAL A 26 10.14 2.26 -15.30
CA VAL A 26 11.05 3.23 -14.67
C VAL A 26 11.49 4.13 -15.80
N PRO A 27 11.11 5.41 -15.81
CA PRO A 27 11.66 6.35 -16.77
C PRO A 27 13.19 6.29 -16.68
N GLU A 28 13.90 6.11 -17.79
CA GLU A 28 15.35 6.17 -17.83
C GLU A 28 15.82 7.44 -17.09
N GLY A 29 16.53 7.27 -15.95
CA GLY A 29 17.17 8.37 -15.22
C GLY A 29 16.65 8.68 -13.82
N ILE A 30 15.83 7.85 -13.19
CA ILE A 30 15.51 8.05 -11.76
C ILE A 30 16.76 7.72 -10.94
N ARG A 31 17.37 8.77 -10.34
CA ARG A 31 18.43 8.56 -9.37
C ARG A 31 17.88 7.82 -8.16
N PRO A 32 18.58 6.76 -7.66
CA PRO A 32 18.21 6.14 -6.41
C PRO A 32 18.02 7.21 -5.34
N THR A 33 16.97 7.08 -4.55
CA THR A 33 16.56 8.14 -3.62
C THR A 33 16.59 7.65 -2.18
N VAL A 34 17.18 8.44 -1.29
CA VAL A 34 17.14 8.22 0.15
C VAL A 34 16.16 9.20 0.79
N ILE A 35 15.10 8.65 1.38
CA ILE A 35 14.13 9.42 2.17
C ILE A 35 14.61 9.42 3.62
N VAL A 36 14.95 10.58 4.14
CA VAL A 36 15.51 10.75 5.49
C VAL A 36 14.46 11.32 6.42
N LEU A 37 14.05 10.52 7.42
CA LEU A 37 13.12 11.00 8.44
C LEU A 37 13.83 11.90 9.45
N VAL A 38 13.19 12.99 9.85
CA VAL A 38 13.70 13.96 10.81
C VAL A 38 12.63 14.21 11.89
N GLY A 39 13.05 14.43 13.14
CA GLY A 39 12.16 14.84 14.22
C GLY A 39 12.38 14.08 15.53
N LEU A 40 11.81 14.60 16.61
CA LEU A 40 11.91 14.06 17.96
C LEU A 40 11.26 12.65 18.08
N PRO A 41 11.62 11.86 19.08
CA PRO A 41 10.92 10.60 19.38
C PRO A 41 9.41 10.81 19.61
N ALA A 42 8.61 9.77 19.38
CA ALA A 42 7.13 9.78 19.49
C ALA A 42 6.41 10.79 18.56
N ARG A 43 7.01 11.22 17.46
CA ARG A 43 6.40 12.10 16.46
C ARG A 43 5.88 11.37 15.23
N GLY A 44 5.64 10.06 15.30
CA GLY A 44 5.03 9.29 14.20
C GLY A 44 5.97 8.91 13.04
N LYS A 45 7.29 9.16 13.13
CA LYS A 45 8.25 8.86 12.04
C LYS A 45 8.17 7.43 11.53
N THR A 46 8.25 6.45 12.43
CA THR A 46 8.19 5.02 12.06
C THR A 46 6.84 4.63 11.45
N TYR A 47 5.75 5.28 11.87
CA TYR A 47 4.44 5.12 11.22
C TYR A 47 4.48 5.63 9.77
N ILE A 48 5.03 6.84 9.57
CA ILE A 48 5.21 7.45 8.25
C ILE A 48 6.09 6.55 7.38
N SER A 49 7.25 6.09 7.89
CA SER A 49 8.19 5.25 7.13
C SER A 49 7.55 3.97 6.63
N LYS A 50 6.83 3.26 7.49
CA LYS A 50 6.17 1.99 7.13
C LYS A 50 5.03 2.19 6.14
N LYS A 51 4.18 3.20 6.36
CA LYS A 51 3.11 3.51 5.41
C LYS A 51 3.62 3.94 4.05
N LEU A 52 4.62 4.81 4.04
CA LEU A 52 5.23 5.29 2.81
C LEU A 52 5.90 4.15 2.02
N THR A 53 6.65 3.30 2.70
CA THR A 53 7.29 2.12 2.08
C THR A 53 6.26 1.17 1.47
N ARG A 54 5.19 0.88 2.21
CA ARG A 54 4.09 0.05 1.72
C ARG A 54 3.43 0.64 0.47
N TYR A 55 3.14 1.94 0.48
CA TYR A 55 2.59 2.64 -0.68
C TYR A 55 3.53 2.58 -1.88
N LEU A 56 4.82 2.88 -1.70
CA LEU A 56 5.80 2.88 -2.78
C LEU A 56 5.96 1.48 -3.39
N ASN A 57 6.06 0.45 -2.57
CA ASN A 57 6.11 -0.94 -3.04
C ASN A 57 4.82 -1.33 -3.77
N TRP A 58 3.66 -0.91 -3.27
CA TRP A 58 2.37 -1.21 -3.91
C TRP A 58 2.25 -0.57 -5.30
N ILE A 59 2.78 0.64 -5.51
CA ILE A 59 2.82 1.29 -6.84
C ILE A 59 3.98 0.80 -7.73
N GLY A 60 4.76 -0.19 -7.29
CA GLY A 60 5.84 -0.81 -8.07
C GLY A 60 7.21 -0.18 -7.92
N ILE A 61 7.43 0.69 -6.93
CA ILE A 61 8.75 1.28 -6.65
C ILE A 61 9.42 0.50 -5.52
N THR A 62 10.50 -0.20 -5.83
CA THR A 62 11.21 -1.08 -4.89
C THR A 62 11.81 -0.29 -3.73
N THR A 63 11.18 -0.41 -2.55
CA THR A 63 11.48 0.41 -1.39
C THR A 63 11.72 -0.43 -0.13
N LYS A 64 12.74 -0.05 0.67
CA LYS A 64 13.09 -0.71 1.95
C LYS A 64 13.34 0.31 3.06
N VAL A 65 12.93 -0.04 4.31
CA VAL A 65 13.18 0.76 5.50
C VAL A 65 14.46 0.31 6.18
N PHE A 66 15.28 1.27 6.59
CA PHE A 66 16.48 1.09 7.41
C PHE A 66 16.30 1.86 8.72
N ASN A 67 15.82 1.16 9.76
CA ASN A 67 15.57 1.78 11.07
C ASN A 67 16.81 1.67 11.95
N VAL A 68 17.46 2.78 12.24
CA VAL A 68 18.70 2.83 13.05
C VAL A 68 18.49 2.27 14.46
N GLY A 69 17.25 2.31 14.98
CA GLY A 69 16.92 1.67 16.25
C GLY A 69 17.10 0.14 16.23
N ASP A 70 16.89 -0.52 15.08
CA ASP A 70 17.11 -1.97 14.94
C ASP A 70 18.61 -2.30 15.03
N TYR A 71 19.46 -1.49 14.42
CA TYR A 71 20.93 -1.65 14.50
C TYR A 71 21.42 -1.48 15.93
N ARG A 72 20.89 -0.49 16.65
CA ARG A 72 21.19 -0.30 18.08
C ARG A 72 20.78 -1.51 18.90
N ARG A 73 19.57 -2.02 18.76
CA ARG A 73 19.06 -3.19 19.50
C ARG A 73 19.87 -4.47 19.29
N ARG A 74 20.50 -4.62 18.12
CA ARG A 74 21.42 -5.73 17.84
C ARG A 74 22.75 -5.58 18.57
N LYS A 75 23.18 -4.34 18.89
CA LYS A 75 24.48 -4.05 19.51
C LYS A 75 24.41 -3.89 21.03
N THR A 76 23.29 -3.45 21.57
CA THR A 76 23.13 -3.23 23.02
C THR A 76 21.70 -3.49 23.46
N SER A 77 21.58 -4.05 24.67
CA SER A 77 20.30 -4.20 25.38
C SER A 77 19.93 -2.96 26.22
N GLU A 78 20.82 -1.97 26.28
CA GLU A 78 20.56 -0.75 27.05
C GLU A 78 19.48 0.09 26.40
N THR A 79 18.41 0.34 27.14
CA THR A 79 17.21 1.06 26.66
C THR A 79 16.84 2.27 27.51
N SER A 80 17.51 2.47 28.67
CA SER A 80 17.27 3.59 29.59
C SER A 80 17.49 4.96 28.94
N HIS A 81 16.84 5.99 29.45
CA HIS A 81 17.00 7.36 28.94
C HIS A 81 18.47 7.84 29.00
N GLY A 82 19.28 7.35 29.98
CA GLY A 82 20.67 7.70 30.11
C GLY A 82 21.56 7.31 28.93
N PHE A 83 21.15 6.27 28.17
CA PHE A 83 21.79 5.92 26.89
C PHE A 83 21.64 7.04 25.84
N PHE A 84 20.60 7.87 25.96
CA PHE A 84 20.29 8.93 24.99
C PHE A 84 20.77 10.32 25.47
N ASP A 85 21.37 10.39 26.64
CA ASP A 85 21.98 11.62 27.16
C ASP A 85 23.12 12.06 26.24
N PRO A 86 23.14 13.33 25.76
CA PRO A 86 24.24 13.87 24.95
C PRO A 86 25.60 13.84 25.67
N SER A 87 25.62 13.95 27.00
CA SER A 87 26.84 13.89 27.81
C SER A 87 27.46 12.49 27.85
N ASN A 88 26.70 11.44 27.52
CA ASN A 88 27.21 10.07 27.46
C ASN A 88 27.98 9.84 26.14
N ALA A 89 29.28 10.13 26.17
CA ALA A 89 30.15 10.04 24.98
C ALA A 89 30.22 8.60 24.40
N GLN A 90 30.17 7.57 25.24
CA GLN A 90 30.22 6.17 24.78
C GLN A 90 28.95 5.79 24.02
N ALA A 91 27.79 6.10 24.60
CA ALA A 91 26.49 5.88 23.95
C ALA A 91 26.34 6.71 22.65
N SER A 92 26.84 7.96 22.63
CA SER A 92 26.84 8.81 21.44
C SER A 92 27.67 8.20 20.30
N ARG A 93 28.89 7.68 20.58
CA ARG A 93 29.71 6.96 19.58
C ARG A 93 29.00 5.73 19.05
N LEU A 94 28.36 4.93 19.91
CA LEU A 94 27.63 3.75 19.51
C LEU A 94 26.42 4.09 18.61
N ARG A 95 25.70 5.17 18.92
CA ARG A 95 24.58 5.68 18.08
C ARG A 95 25.07 6.16 16.71
N GLU A 96 26.22 6.83 16.65
CA GLU A 96 26.85 7.24 15.39
C GLU A 96 27.28 6.04 14.55
N GLU A 97 27.89 5.01 15.18
CA GLU A 97 28.27 3.79 14.51
C GLU A 97 27.07 3.01 13.96
N CYS A 98 25.99 2.87 14.73
CA CYS A 98 24.75 2.22 14.27
C CYS A 98 24.18 2.91 13.03
N ALA A 99 24.24 4.23 12.98
CA ALA A 99 23.74 4.94 11.84
C ALA A 99 24.66 4.89 10.62
N ARG A 100 25.98 4.83 10.84
CA ARG A 100 26.93 4.61 9.75
C ARG A 100 26.67 3.25 9.09
N LEU A 101 26.55 2.17 9.89
CA LEU A 101 26.21 0.84 9.38
C LEU A 101 24.88 0.82 8.62
N ALA A 102 23.85 1.49 9.14
CA ALA A 102 22.58 1.58 8.45
C ALA A 102 22.69 2.31 7.11
N LEU A 103 23.53 3.35 7.00
CA LEU A 103 23.79 4.07 5.73
C LEU A 103 24.63 3.23 4.75
N GLU A 104 25.51 2.38 5.24
CA GLU A 104 26.25 1.43 4.41
C GLU A 104 25.29 0.40 3.79
N ASP A 105 24.37 -0.15 4.59
CA ASP A 105 23.34 -1.05 4.11
C ASP A 105 22.37 -0.35 3.13
N VAL A 106 22.04 0.93 3.33
CA VAL A 106 21.31 1.77 2.37
C VAL A 106 22.06 1.83 1.04
N SER A 107 23.36 2.11 1.09
CA SER A 107 24.18 2.18 -0.12
C SER A 107 24.25 0.84 -0.83
N HIS A 108 24.44 -0.26 -0.11
CA HIS A 108 24.45 -1.61 -0.67
C HIS A 108 23.10 -1.95 -1.34
N TYR A 109 21.99 -1.67 -0.66
CA TYR A 109 20.64 -1.91 -1.17
C TYR A 109 20.39 -1.16 -2.49
N LEU A 110 20.75 0.12 -2.56
CA LEU A 110 20.51 0.96 -3.73
C LEU A 110 21.48 0.66 -4.90
N THR A 111 22.68 0.11 -4.64
CA THR A 111 23.67 -0.16 -5.68
C THR A 111 23.74 -1.61 -6.13
N VAL A 112 23.46 -2.57 -5.23
CA VAL A 112 23.68 -4.01 -5.46
C VAL A 112 22.38 -4.80 -5.48
N GLU A 113 21.46 -4.55 -4.54
CA GLU A 113 20.18 -5.28 -4.43
C GLU A 113 19.12 -4.79 -5.43
N GLY A 114 19.38 -3.71 -6.19
CA GLY A 114 18.43 -3.16 -7.17
C GLY A 114 17.29 -2.35 -6.54
N GLY A 115 17.47 -1.85 -5.32
CA GLY A 115 16.52 -0.95 -4.69
C GLY A 115 16.45 0.40 -5.40
N GLU A 116 15.28 1.02 -5.42
CA GLU A 116 15.07 2.34 -6.02
C GLU A 116 14.97 3.43 -4.95
N ILE A 117 14.32 3.11 -3.82
CA ILE A 117 14.15 4.04 -2.69
C ILE A 117 14.55 3.35 -1.38
N ALA A 118 15.37 4.05 -0.57
CA ALA A 118 15.66 3.65 0.80
C ALA A 118 15.05 4.67 1.78
N VAL A 119 14.32 4.20 2.79
CA VAL A 119 13.80 5.05 3.86
C VAL A 119 14.69 4.92 5.09
N PHE A 120 15.43 5.97 5.40
CA PHE A 120 16.34 6.04 6.54
C PHE A 120 15.60 6.57 7.78
N ASP A 121 15.14 5.65 8.64
CA ASP A 121 14.31 5.94 9.81
C ASP A 121 15.16 6.11 11.07
N ALA A 122 15.40 7.36 11.45
CA ALA A 122 16.05 7.77 12.69
C ALA A 122 15.52 9.14 13.13
N THR A 123 16.05 9.69 14.22
CA THR A 123 15.71 11.06 14.66
C THR A 123 16.32 12.12 13.76
N ASN A 124 17.56 11.92 13.32
CA ASN A 124 18.34 12.82 12.46
C ASN A 124 18.24 14.29 12.90
N SER A 125 18.31 14.49 14.24
CA SER A 125 17.92 15.72 14.94
C SER A 125 18.89 16.88 14.75
N THR A 126 20.14 16.63 14.37
CA THR A 126 21.17 17.69 14.23
C THR A 126 21.55 17.95 12.78
N ARG A 127 21.92 19.17 12.44
CA ARG A 127 22.45 19.54 11.12
C ARG A 127 23.67 18.70 10.76
N ARG A 128 24.63 18.61 11.69
CA ARG A 128 25.85 17.79 11.51
C ARG A 128 25.52 16.38 11.02
N ARG A 129 24.48 15.76 11.59
CA ARG A 129 24.01 14.42 11.19
C ARG A 129 23.45 14.43 9.78
N ARG A 130 22.61 15.40 9.44
CA ARG A 130 22.01 15.52 8.10
C ARG A 130 23.07 15.82 7.04
N GLU A 131 24.06 16.67 7.34
CA GLU A 131 25.21 16.95 6.45
C GLU A 131 26.05 15.68 6.16
N ALA A 132 26.28 14.84 7.18
CA ALA A 132 27.00 13.57 6.98
C ALA A 132 26.23 12.63 6.02
N ILE A 133 24.90 12.56 6.16
CA ILE A 133 24.03 11.78 5.26
C ILE A 133 24.09 12.36 3.84
N LEU A 134 23.95 13.67 3.69
CA LEU A 134 24.03 14.36 2.39
C LEU A 134 25.36 14.12 1.69
N LYS A 135 26.46 14.21 2.43
CA LYS A 135 27.81 13.97 1.89
C LYS A 135 27.98 12.54 1.38
N GLN A 136 27.52 11.57 2.14
CA GLN A 136 27.59 10.16 1.74
C GLN A 136 26.69 9.87 0.52
N CYS A 137 25.45 10.39 0.51
CA CYS A 137 24.53 10.24 -0.62
C CYS A 137 25.04 10.92 -1.89
N ALA A 138 25.64 12.12 -1.75
CA ALA A 138 26.24 12.85 -2.88
C ALA A 138 27.42 12.07 -3.49
N ALA A 139 28.28 11.47 -2.67
CA ALA A 139 29.40 10.63 -3.13
C ALA A 139 28.92 9.39 -3.92
N ALA A 140 27.75 8.85 -3.57
CA ALA A 140 27.13 7.71 -4.27
C ALA A 140 26.14 8.12 -5.38
N ASN A 141 26.02 9.42 -5.68
CA ASN A 141 25.06 9.97 -6.66
C ASN A 141 23.58 9.64 -6.35
N PHE A 142 23.21 9.57 -5.07
CA PHE A 142 21.82 9.38 -4.65
C PHE A 142 21.12 10.74 -4.47
N SER A 143 19.82 10.77 -4.76
CA SER A 143 18.94 11.89 -4.41
C SER A 143 18.53 11.79 -2.94
N VAL A 144 18.36 12.92 -2.24
CA VAL A 144 17.93 12.95 -0.85
C VAL A 144 16.65 13.77 -0.72
N PHE A 145 15.67 13.22 -0.01
CA PHE A 145 14.43 13.91 0.34
C PHE A 145 14.19 13.78 1.84
N PHE A 146 14.05 14.92 2.55
CA PHE A 146 13.80 14.90 3.97
C PHE A 146 12.31 14.97 4.29
N VAL A 147 11.90 14.21 5.31
CA VAL A 147 10.54 14.22 5.85
C VAL A 147 10.62 14.51 7.34
N GLU A 148 10.31 15.74 7.72
CA GLU A 148 10.33 16.16 9.12
C GLU A 148 8.93 16.07 9.72
N SER A 149 8.83 15.32 10.83
CA SER A 149 7.59 15.18 11.58
C SER A 149 7.66 15.97 12.89
N ILE A 150 6.82 16.99 12.98
CA ILE A 150 6.73 17.93 14.10
C ILE A 150 5.38 17.74 14.78
N CYS A 151 5.37 17.63 16.11
CA CYS A 151 4.14 17.58 16.88
C CYS A 151 4.34 18.32 18.21
N ASP A 152 3.52 19.32 18.45
CA ASP A 152 3.49 20.12 19.68
C ASP A 152 2.32 19.79 20.58
N SER A 153 1.33 19.02 20.08
CA SER A 153 0.18 18.57 20.86
C SER A 153 0.59 17.51 21.88
N GLN A 154 0.51 17.83 23.15
CA GLN A 154 0.84 16.92 24.25
C GLN A 154 -0.03 15.65 24.22
N ALA A 155 -1.32 15.78 23.94
CA ALA A 155 -2.24 14.64 23.83
C ALA A 155 -1.83 13.65 22.74
N ILE A 156 -1.40 14.14 21.57
CA ILE A 156 -0.92 13.30 20.48
C ILE A 156 0.39 12.60 20.87
N ILE A 157 1.29 13.31 21.54
CA ILE A 157 2.57 12.77 22.00
C ILE A 157 2.34 11.64 23.00
N GLU A 158 1.49 11.84 23.97
CA GLU A 158 1.14 10.85 25.00
C GLU A 158 0.49 9.62 24.37
N ALA A 159 -0.47 9.80 23.46
CA ALA A 159 -1.08 8.71 22.71
C ALA A 159 -0.03 7.90 21.92
N ASN A 160 0.88 8.58 21.23
CA ASN A 160 1.98 7.92 20.50
C ASN A 160 2.95 7.19 21.44
N ILE A 161 3.22 7.71 22.64
CA ILE A 161 4.05 7.03 23.63
C ILE A 161 3.36 5.76 24.14
N LEU A 162 2.07 5.82 24.42
CA LEU A 162 1.28 4.66 24.86
C LEU A 162 1.27 3.56 23.78
N ASP A 163 1.08 3.92 22.51
CA ASP A 163 1.17 2.99 21.38
C ASP A 163 2.56 2.37 21.24
N VAL A 164 3.61 3.20 21.39
CA VAL A 164 5.00 2.75 21.34
C VAL A 164 5.32 1.80 22.49
N LYS A 165 4.75 2.00 23.68
CA LYS A 165 4.92 1.11 24.84
C LYS A 165 4.39 -0.29 24.60
N VAL A 166 3.21 -0.39 23.99
CA VAL A 166 2.57 -1.70 23.73
C VAL A 166 3.31 -2.47 22.64
N ASN A 167 3.93 -1.76 21.69
CA ASN A 167 4.46 -2.34 20.45
C ASN A 167 5.99 -2.21 20.27
N ASN A 168 6.69 -1.43 21.13
CA ASN A 168 8.14 -1.23 20.98
C ASN A 168 8.92 -2.35 21.67
N PRO A 169 9.87 -3.00 20.98
CA PRO A 169 10.78 -3.99 21.60
C PRO A 169 11.54 -3.46 22.82
N ASP A 170 11.80 -2.14 22.91
CA ASP A 170 12.55 -1.53 24.01
C ASP A 170 11.81 -1.62 25.37
N TYR A 171 10.48 -1.71 25.36
CA TYR A 171 9.64 -1.61 26.57
C TYR A 171 8.74 -2.83 26.81
N ARG A 172 8.77 -3.86 25.96
CA ARG A 172 7.91 -5.05 26.08
C ARG A 172 8.03 -5.79 27.41
N ASN A 173 9.19 -5.72 28.06
CA ASN A 173 9.49 -6.46 29.28
C ASN A 173 9.30 -5.62 30.56
N LEU A 174 8.89 -4.36 30.46
CA LEU A 174 8.65 -3.49 31.60
C LEU A 174 7.20 -3.64 32.07
N ASN A 175 7.02 -4.20 33.28
CA ASN A 175 5.70 -4.37 33.90
C ASN A 175 5.11 -3.04 34.42
N ASP A 176 5.97 -2.05 34.71
CA ASP A 176 5.55 -0.74 35.18
C ASP A 176 5.39 0.25 33.99
N LYS A 177 4.14 0.52 33.70
CA LYS A 177 3.76 1.41 32.59
C LYS A 177 4.11 2.88 32.86
N GLU A 178 4.04 3.31 34.10
CA GLU A 178 4.31 4.69 34.51
C GLU A 178 5.80 5.00 34.45
N ALA A 179 6.63 4.11 35.01
CA ALA A 179 8.09 4.24 34.95
C ALA A 179 8.61 4.28 33.52
N ALA A 180 8.07 3.44 32.63
CA ALA A 180 8.44 3.47 31.22
C ALA A 180 7.99 4.76 30.50
N LEU A 181 6.87 5.38 30.89
CA LEU A 181 6.42 6.68 30.38
C LEU A 181 7.40 7.77 30.78
N GLN A 182 7.79 7.80 32.04
CA GLN A 182 8.74 8.79 32.56
C GLN A 182 10.12 8.65 31.90
N ASP A 183 10.63 7.42 31.75
CA ASP A 183 11.88 7.16 31.03
C ASP A 183 11.82 7.68 29.58
N PHE A 184 10.70 7.42 28.89
CA PHE A 184 10.55 7.87 27.52
C PHE A 184 10.44 9.41 27.40
N LEU A 185 9.77 10.07 28.34
CA LEU A 185 9.69 11.53 28.39
C LEU A 185 11.08 12.15 28.63
N GLN A 186 11.90 11.59 29.52
CA GLN A 186 13.28 12.01 29.73
C GLN A 186 14.13 11.80 28.46
N ARG A 187 13.96 10.68 27.77
CA ARG A 187 14.60 10.44 26.46
C ARG A 187 14.22 11.52 25.45
N ILE A 188 12.94 11.96 25.38
CA ILE A 188 12.53 13.07 24.51
C ILE A 188 13.25 14.35 24.90
N GLN A 189 13.40 14.65 26.19
CA GLN A 189 14.11 15.85 26.65
C GLN A 189 15.58 15.86 26.22
N HIS A 190 16.30 14.74 26.33
CA HIS A 190 17.68 14.63 25.82
C HIS A 190 17.80 14.96 24.33
N TYR A 191 16.86 14.47 23.49
CA TYR A 191 16.84 14.82 22.09
C TYR A 191 16.46 16.28 21.83
N LYS A 192 15.59 16.86 22.66
CA LYS A 192 15.11 18.24 22.49
C LYS A 192 16.22 19.28 22.70
N THR A 193 17.20 18.99 23.56
CA THR A 193 18.33 19.90 23.83
C THR A 193 19.25 20.10 22.61
N GLU A 194 19.34 19.09 21.72
CA GLU A 194 20.19 19.13 20.53
C GLU A 194 19.38 19.19 19.23
N TYR A 195 18.07 19.37 19.31
CA TYR A 195 17.22 19.33 18.13
C TYR A 195 17.30 20.62 17.33
N GLU A 196 17.76 20.51 16.10
CA GLU A 196 17.82 21.57 15.10
C GLU A 196 16.83 21.24 13.97
N PRO A 197 15.62 21.87 13.93
CA PRO A 197 14.66 21.63 12.86
C PRO A 197 15.23 22.02 11.50
N LEU A 198 14.67 21.47 10.43
CA LEU A 198 14.89 22.00 9.09
C LEU A 198 14.39 23.46 9.05
N ASP A 199 15.13 24.35 8.42
CA ASP A 199 14.79 25.76 8.40
C ASP A 199 14.90 26.31 6.97
N GLU A 200 13.76 26.65 6.38
CA GLU A 200 13.67 27.20 5.04
C GLU A 200 14.31 28.60 4.90
N GLN A 201 14.54 29.27 6.00
CA GLN A 201 15.22 30.60 6.02
C GLN A 201 16.74 30.46 6.19
N ASN A 202 17.20 29.28 6.64
CA ASN A 202 18.63 29.03 6.75
C ASN A 202 19.26 28.80 5.37
N ALA A 203 20.39 29.39 5.10
CA ALA A 203 21.07 29.35 3.79
C ALA A 203 21.39 27.91 3.31
N GLN A 204 21.71 26.99 4.23
CA GLN A 204 22.00 25.59 3.90
C GLN A 204 20.73 24.76 3.71
N ASP A 205 19.81 24.84 4.67
CA ASP A 205 18.57 24.04 4.64
C ASP A 205 17.63 24.48 3.51
N SER A 206 17.62 25.77 3.13
CA SER A 206 16.81 26.33 2.04
C SER A 206 17.10 25.70 0.68
N GLN A 207 18.27 25.09 0.50
CA GLN A 207 18.64 24.38 -0.74
C GLN A 207 18.17 22.91 -0.76
N LEU A 208 17.70 22.37 0.35
CA LEU A 208 17.29 20.98 0.48
C LEU A 208 15.86 20.76 -0.02
N SER A 209 15.61 19.56 -0.53
CA SER A 209 14.25 19.08 -0.82
C SER A 209 13.66 18.44 0.43
N PHE A 210 12.57 19.02 0.95
CA PHE A 210 11.93 18.46 2.15
C PHE A 210 10.43 18.77 2.25
N ILE A 211 9.75 18.00 3.09
CA ILE A 211 8.42 18.28 3.62
C ILE A 211 8.47 18.29 5.15
N LYS A 212 7.83 19.28 5.76
CA LYS A 212 7.50 19.30 7.20
C LYS A 212 6.03 18.97 7.38
N ILE A 213 5.75 18.05 8.28
CA ILE A 213 4.39 17.61 8.64
C ILE A 213 4.13 18.02 10.08
N PHE A 214 3.17 18.93 10.29
CA PHE A 214 2.82 19.42 11.60
C PHE A 214 1.58 18.71 12.13
N ASN A 215 1.62 18.32 13.43
CA ASN A 215 0.48 17.76 14.18
C ASN A 215 -0.29 16.70 13.38
N GLN A 216 0.40 15.68 12.88
CA GLN A 216 -0.19 14.57 12.12
C GLN A 216 -0.91 14.99 10.80
N GLY A 217 -0.49 16.10 10.21
CA GLY A 217 -1.02 16.54 8.92
C GLY A 217 -2.06 17.67 8.99
N GLU A 218 -2.11 18.44 10.08
CA GLU A 218 -2.89 19.69 10.14
C GLU A 218 -2.32 20.77 9.22
N ARG A 219 -0.99 20.81 9.09
CA ARG A 219 -0.29 21.77 8.24
C ARG A 219 0.93 21.11 7.60
N PHE A 220 1.26 21.55 6.40
CA PHE A 220 2.44 21.10 5.65
C PHE A 220 3.26 22.31 5.20
N LEU A 221 4.59 22.17 5.21
CA LEU A 221 5.51 23.06 4.55
C LEU A 221 6.38 22.24 3.62
N ILE A 222 6.46 22.63 2.36
CA ILE A 222 7.18 21.92 1.31
C ILE A 222 8.22 22.83 0.73
N ASN A 223 9.46 22.34 0.59
CA ASN A 223 10.56 23.06 0.01
C ASN A 223 11.20 22.28 -1.14
N ARG A 224 11.38 22.92 -2.29
CA ARG A 224 12.15 22.45 -3.47
C ARG A 224 11.89 21.02 -3.88
N LEU A 225 10.66 20.69 -4.25
CA LEU A 225 10.36 19.38 -4.83
C LEU A 225 11.10 19.16 -6.16
N GLN A 226 11.67 17.98 -6.33
CA GLN A 226 12.40 17.58 -7.54
C GLN A 226 11.81 16.30 -8.12
N GLY A 227 11.26 16.41 -9.32
CA GLY A 227 10.78 15.29 -10.10
C GLY A 227 9.47 14.65 -9.59
N ASN A 228 9.03 13.65 -10.32
CA ASN A 228 7.74 12.98 -10.12
C ASN A 228 7.68 12.22 -8.78
N ILE A 229 8.75 11.52 -8.42
CA ILE A 229 8.77 10.67 -7.21
C ILE A 229 8.55 11.49 -5.95
N GLN A 230 9.28 12.60 -5.77
CA GLN A 230 9.09 13.45 -4.60
C GLN A 230 7.67 14.05 -4.56
N SER A 231 7.11 14.43 -5.72
CA SER A 231 5.74 14.93 -5.81
C SER A 231 4.70 13.87 -5.40
N ARG A 232 4.86 12.62 -5.82
CA ARG A 232 3.99 11.50 -5.41
C ARG A 232 4.13 11.20 -3.91
N ILE A 233 5.35 11.22 -3.37
CA ILE A 233 5.61 11.06 -1.93
C ILE A 233 4.87 12.14 -1.14
N VAL A 234 5.02 13.41 -1.52
CA VAL A 234 4.35 14.52 -0.86
C VAL A 234 2.84 14.38 -0.96
N TYR A 235 2.29 14.08 -2.14
CA TYR A 235 0.87 13.85 -2.33
C TYR A 235 0.34 12.74 -1.42
N TYR A 236 1.06 11.62 -1.32
CA TYR A 236 0.72 10.56 -0.39
C TYR A 236 0.75 11.02 1.07
N LEU A 237 1.84 11.67 1.50
CA LEU A 237 2.02 12.14 2.88
C LEU A 237 0.95 13.13 3.32
N MET A 238 0.47 13.97 2.41
CA MET A 238 -0.64 14.92 2.68
C MET A 238 -1.99 14.22 2.89
N ASN A 239 -2.15 12.98 2.46
CA ASN A 239 -3.39 12.22 2.60
C ASN A 239 -3.37 11.25 3.79
N ILE A 240 -2.21 10.94 4.36
CA ILE A 240 -2.14 10.07 5.54
C ILE A 240 -2.74 10.80 6.75
N LYS A 241 -3.77 10.19 7.33
CA LYS A 241 -4.25 10.59 8.67
C LYS A 241 -3.84 9.54 9.69
N VAL A 242 -3.26 10.00 10.78
CA VAL A 242 -3.05 9.17 11.95
C VAL A 242 -4.34 9.26 12.77
N GLY A 243 -5.19 8.25 12.66
CA GLY A 243 -6.47 8.20 13.39
C GLY A 243 -6.63 6.85 14.05
N TYR A 244 -7.01 6.85 15.33
CA TYR A 244 -7.46 5.67 16.04
C TYR A 244 -8.90 5.34 15.62
N ASN A 245 -9.30 4.07 15.68
CA ASN A 245 -10.64 3.58 15.36
C ASN A 245 -11.06 3.67 13.88
N ARG A 246 -10.11 3.65 12.94
CA ARG A 246 -10.44 3.51 11.53
C ARG A 246 -10.95 2.12 11.23
N CYS A 247 -12.03 2.03 10.45
CA CYS A 247 -12.60 0.78 10.00
C CYS A 247 -12.98 0.87 8.52
N ILE A 248 -12.42 -0.02 7.71
CA ILE A 248 -12.68 -0.10 6.29
C ILE A 248 -13.29 -1.47 6.00
N TYR A 249 -14.47 -1.49 5.39
CA TYR A 249 -15.10 -2.72 4.94
C TYR A 249 -14.90 -2.86 3.43
N LEU A 250 -14.35 -4.00 3.01
CA LEU A 250 -14.27 -4.37 1.61
C LEU A 250 -15.21 -5.53 1.35
N ILE A 251 -16.03 -5.39 0.31
CA ILE A 251 -17.00 -6.41 -0.08
C ILE A 251 -16.98 -6.55 -1.60
N ARG A 252 -16.96 -7.78 -2.09
CA ARG A 252 -17.33 -8.03 -3.47
C ARG A 252 -18.83 -7.84 -3.65
N HIS A 253 -19.23 -7.45 -4.85
CA HIS A 253 -20.65 -7.51 -5.22
C HIS A 253 -21.25 -8.88 -4.89
N GLY A 254 -22.53 -8.97 -4.64
CA GLY A 254 -23.24 -10.23 -4.51
C GLY A 254 -23.08 -11.10 -5.77
N GLU A 255 -23.28 -12.40 -5.66
CA GLU A 255 -23.19 -13.31 -6.81
C GLU A 255 -23.98 -12.76 -8.00
N SER A 256 -23.36 -12.69 -9.17
CA SER A 256 -23.97 -12.20 -10.41
C SER A 256 -24.35 -13.34 -11.34
N MET A 257 -25.20 -13.06 -12.33
CA MET A 257 -25.59 -14.04 -13.34
C MET A 257 -24.37 -14.57 -14.12
N LEU A 258 -23.37 -13.73 -14.39
CA LEU A 258 -22.13 -14.17 -15.05
C LEU A 258 -21.26 -15.04 -14.14
N ASN A 259 -21.30 -14.84 -12.82
CA ASN A 259 -20.61 -15.76 -11.90
C ASN A 259 -21.19 -17.18 -11.96
N LEU A 260 -22.52 -17.32 -12.04
CA LEU A 260 -23.17 -18.61 -12.20
C LEU A 260 -22.75 -19.35 -13.49
N LEU A 261 -22.44 -18.59 -14.54
CA LEU A 261 -22.03 -19.13 -15.83
C LEU A 261 -20.49 -19.29 -15.95
N GLY A 262 -19.72 -19.05 -14.87
CA GLY A 262 -18.27 -19.10 -14.93
C GLY A 262 -17.62 -18.06 -15.85
N ARG A 263 -18.34 -17.01 -16.24
CA ARG A 263 -17.87 -15.99 -17.19
C ARG A 263 -17.17 -14.83 -16.49
N ILE A 264 -16.05 -14.39 -17.06
CA ILE A 264 -15.29 -13.25 -16.53
C ILE A 264 -15.78 -11.93 -17.12
N GLY A 265 -15.58 -10.83 -16.39
CA GLY A 265 -15.91 -9.48 -16.85
C GLY A 265 -17.43 -9.21 -16.97
N GLY A 266 -17.80 -8.41 -17.94
CA GLY A 266 -19.16 -8.00 -18.24
C GLY A 266 -19.87 -7.19 -17.17
N ASP A 267 -21.10 -6.73 -17.45
CA ASP A 267 -21.93 -5.96 -16.51
C ASP A 267 -23.33 -6.59 -16.38
N SER A 268 -23.41 -7.71 -15.67
CA SER A 268 -24.66 -8.43 -15.41
C SER A 268 -25.32 -8.02 -14.10
N ASP A 269 -26.61 -8.35 -13.98
CA ASP A 269 -27.36 -8.22 -12.74
C ASP A 269 -26.96 -9.28 -11.72
N LEU A 270 -27.35 -9.08 -10.46
CA LEU A 270 -27.21 -10.06 -9.40
C LEU A 270 -28.09 -11.30 -9.67
N SER A 271 -27.61 -12.47 -9.26
CA SER A 271 -28.41 -13.68 -9.13
C SER A 271 -29.44 -13.53 -8.00
N GLU A 272 -30.34 -14.50 -7.83
CA GLU A 272 -31.27 -14.48 -6.69
C GLU A 272 -30.52 -14.60 -5.35
N ARG A 273 -29.48 -15.42 -5.29
CA ARG A 273 -28.61 -15.53 -4.09
C ARG A 273 -27.86 -14.22 -3.83
N GLY A 274 -27.38 -13.55 -4.90
CA GLY A 274 -26.76 -12.23 -4.80
C GLY A 274 -27.72 -11.15 -4.30
N ARG A 275 -28.99 -11.17 -4.69
CA ARG A 275 -30.03 -10.24 -4.17
C ARG A 275 -30.35 -10.50 -2.71
N THR A 276 -30.40 -11.78 -2.31
CA THR A 276 -30.56 -12.17 -0.90
C THR A 276 -29.39 -11.69 -0.05
N PHE A 277 -28.16 -11.84 -0.57
CA PHE A 277 -26.97 -11.28 0.07
C PHE A 277 -27.07 -9.75 0.21
N ALA A 278 -27.50 -9.02 -0.80
CA ALA A 278 -27.65 -7.57 -0.74
C ALA A 278 -28.62 -7.12 0.38
N ARG A 279 -29.75 -7.82 0.57
CA ARG A 279 -30.69 -7.55 1.67
C ARG A 279 -30.03 -7.85 3.04
N ARG A 280 -29.41 -9.02 3.19
CA ARG A 280 -28.75 -9.40 4.44
C ARG A 280 -27.57 -8.48 4.79
N LEU A 281 -26.85 -7.97 3.78
CA LEU A 281 -25.80 -6.97 3.96
C LEU A 281 -26.38 -5.66 4.53
N GLY A 282 -27.53 -5.19 4.02
CA GLY A 282 -28.19 -4.00 4.57
C GLY A 282 -28.54 -4.16 6.04
N GLU A 283 -29.13 -5.30 6.43
CA GLU A 283 -29.44 -5.65 7.83
C GLU A 283 -28.18 -5.71 8.70
N TRP A 284 -27.14 -6.39 8.22
CA TRP A 284 -25.87 -6.51 8.92
C TRP A 284 -25.21 -5.16 9.18
N ILE A 285 -25.28 -4.23 8.21
CA ILE A 285 -24.78 -2.86 8.36
C ILE A 285 -25.60 -2.10 9.40
N ASP A 286 -26.93 -2.18 9.35
CA ASP A 286 -27.82 -1.53 10.33
C ASP A 286 -27.53 -2.04 11.76
N GLU A 287 -27.27 -3.35 11.92
CA GLU A 287 -26.97 -3.97 13.23
C GLU A 287 -25.61 -3.56 13.80
N ARG A 288 -24.58 -3.37 12.96
CA ARG A 288 -23.17 -3.32 13.41
C ARG A 288 -22.42 -2.04 13.09
N CYS A 289 -22.91 -1.24 12.15
CA CYS A 289 -22.19 -0.04 11.69
C CYS A 289 -22.88 1.27 12.10
N CYS A 290 -24.00 1.20 12.81
CA CYS A 290 -24.77 2.38 13.30
C CYS A 290 -24.36 2.82 14.72
N ASP A 291 -23.09 2.64 15.10
CA ASP A 291 -22.56 3.09 16.38
C ASP A 291 -22.55 4.64 16.40
N LYS A 292 -23.18 5.23 17.45
CA LYS A 292 -23.29 6.68 17.64
C LYS A 292 -21.94 7.35 17.90
N ASP A 293 -20.96 6.60 18.37
CA ASP A 293 -19.61 7.09 18.69
C ASP A 293 -18.67 7.06 17.48
N ARG A 294 -19.14 6.56 16.33
CA ARG A 294 -18.37 6.53 15.08
C ARG A 294 -18.91 7.54 14.07
N PRO A 295 -18.03 8.09 13.22
CA PRO A 295 -18.48 8.84 12.07
C PRO A 295 -19.44 8.02 11.20
N PRO A 296 -20.47 8.63 10.60
CA PRO A 296 -21.41 7.93 9.73
C PRO A 296 -20.69 7.18 8.61
N LEU A 297 -21.17 5.96 8.33
CA LEU A 297 -20.60 5.09 7.30
C LEU A 297 -20.73 5.73 5.91
N ARG A 298 -19.62 5.86 5.20
CA ARG A 298 -19.60 6.21 3.77
C ARG A 298 -19.62 4.94 2.93
N VAL A 299 -20.42 4.93 1.86
CA VAL A 299 -20.55 3.78 0.99
C VAL A 299 -20.09 4.14 -0.42
N TRP A 300 -19.12 3.40 -0.92
CA TRP A 300 -18.57 3.53 -2.27
C TRP A 300 -18.85 2.28 -3.08
N THR A 301 -19.27 2.47 -4.33
CA THR A 301 -19.45 1.37 -5.29
C THR A 301 -18.68 1.66 -6.57
N SER A 302 -18.50 0.66 -7.42
CA SER A 302 -18.16 0.88 -8.82
C SER A 302 -19.37 1.44 -9.59
N HIS A 303 -19.19 1.72 -10.88
CA HIS A 303 -20.30 2.08 -11.78
C HIS A 303 -21.07 0.86 -12.31
N MET A 304 -20.60 -0.37 -12.01
CA MET A 304 -21.23 -1.60 -12.54
C MET A 304 -22.50 -1.96 -11.77
N ARG A 305 -23.52 -2.42 -12.48
CA ARG A 305 -24.87 -2.68 -11.95
C ARG A 305 -24.82 -3.58 -10.71
N ARG A 306 -24.08 -4.68 -10.76
CA ARG A 306 -23.99 -5.64 -9.65
C ARG A 306 -23.50 -5.04 -8.33
N THR A 307 -22.59 -4.03 -8.36
CA THR A 307 -22.15 -3.35 -7.13
C THR A 307 -23.19 -2.37 -6.60
N ILE A 308 -23.86 -1.65 -7.50
CA ILE A 308 -24.95 -0.73 -7.16
C ILE A 308 -26.12 -1.52 -6.55
N GLN A 309 -26.50 -2.64 -7.17
CA GLN A 309 -27.56 -3.51 -6.66
C GLN A 309 -27.19 -4.12 -5.30
N THR A 310 -25.92 -4.47 -5.07
CA THR A 310 -25.45 -4.97 -3.78
C THR A 310 -25.61 -3.92 -2.67
N ALA A 311 -25.39 -2.66 -2.98
CA ALA A 311 -25.50 -1.56 -2.02
C ALA A 311 -26.94 -1.00 -1.86
N ALA A 312 -27.90 -1.48 -2.64
CA ALA A 312 -29.24 -0.88 -2.73
C ALA A 312 -30.04 -0.90 -1.42
N PHE A 313 -29.75 -1.82 -0.51
CA PHE A 313 -30.45 -1.95 0.78
C PHE A 313 -29.69 -1.31 1.96
N ILE A 314 -28.53 -0.70 1.71
CA ILE A 314 -27.73 -0.07 2.75
C ILE A 314 -28.28 1.33 3.03
N LYS A 315 -28.71 1.56 4.27
CA LYS A 315 -29.16 2.88 4.74
C LYS A 315 -27.96 3.65 5.28
N THR A 316 -27.70 4.80 4.71
CA THR A 316 -26.62 5.71 5.17
C THR A 316 -27.12 7.15 5.04
N PRO A 317 -26.73 8.06 5.97
CA PRO A 317 -27.05 9.49 5.85
C PRO A 317 -26.28 10.18 4.70
N HIS A 318 -25.25 9.53 4.15
CA HIS A 318 -24.47 10.05 3.03
C HIS A 318 -24.98 9.55 1.69
N VAL A 319 -24.82 10.35 0.65
CA VAL A 319 -25.08 9.92 -0.72
C VAL A 319 -24.08 8.82 -1.09
N LEU A 320 -24.57 7.75 -1.71
CA LEU A 320 -23.75 6.69 -2.30
C LEU A 320 -22.81 7.29 -3.35
N SER A 321 -21.52 7.02 -3.22
CA SER A 321 -20.53 7.53 -4.18
C SER A 321 -20.14 6.41 -5.15
N HIS A 322 -20.36 6.66 -6.44
CA HIS A 322 -19.99 5.74 -7.50
C HIS A 322 -18.63 6.15 -8.10
N TRP A 323 -17.66 5.24 -8.09
CA TRP A 323 -16.30 5.49 -8.55
C TRP A 323 -15.98 4.60 -9.75
N LYS A 324 -15.77 5.20 -10.94
CA LYS A 324 -15.32 4.44 -12.12
C LYS A 324 -13.98 3.72 -11.85
N ALA A 325 -13.10 4.31 -11.04
CA ALA A 325 -11.85 3.68 -10.64
C ALA A 325 -12.02 2.35 -9.88
N LEU A 326 -13.20 2.07 -9.31
CA LEU A 326 -13.54 0.81 -8.65
C LEU A 326 -14.15 -0.24 -9.62
N ASN A 327 -14.31 0.05 -10.92
CA ASN A 327 -14.78 -0.95 -11.89
C ASN A 327 -13.81 -2.14 -11.91
N GLU A 328 -14.32 -3.33 -12.26
CA GLU A 328 -13.49 -4.52 -12.38
C GLU A 328 -12.38 -4.32 -13.43
N LEU A 329 -11.33 -5.12 -13.33
CA LEU A 329 -10.28 -5.21 -14.33
C LEU A 329 -10.91 -5.53 -15.69
N ASP A 330 -10.60 -4.72 -16.69
CA ASP A 330 -11.06 -4.92 -18.07
C ASP A 330 -10.31 -6.10 -18.69
N ALA A 331 -11.04 -7.17 -19.01
CA ALA A 331 -10.50 -8.36 -19.64
C ALA A 331 -10.42 -8.25 -21.18
N GLY A 332 -10.73 -7.10 -21.76
CA GLY A 332 -10.62 -6.81 -23.18
C GLY A 332 -11.33 -7.85 -24.05
N VAL A 333 -10.61 -8.49 -24.95
CA VAL A 333 -11.17 -9.52 -25.86
C VAL A 333 -11.70 -10.75 -25.12
N CYS A 334 -11.32 -10.96 -23.86
CA CYS A 334 -11.78 -12.08 -23.04
C CYS A 334 -13.05 -11.75 -22.22
N GLU A 335 -13.61 -10.54 -22.34
CA GLU A 335 -14.85 -10.16 -21.66
C GLU A 335 -16.01 -11.11 -22.02
N GLY A 336 -16.68 -11.65 -21.01
CA GLY A 336 -17.81 -12.58 -21.18
C GLY A 336 -17.43 -14.01 -21.55
N MET A 337 -16.15 -14.34 -21.63
CA MET A 337 -15.68 -15.72 -21.88
C MET A 337 -15.53 -16.48 -20.56
N THR A 338 -15.63 -17.82 -20.62
CA THR A 338 -15.19 -18.71 -19.54
C THR A 338 -13.68 -18.98 -19.66
N TYR A 339 -13.07 -19.54 -18.62
CA TYR A 339 -11.65 -19.93 -18.70
C TYR A 339 -11.41 -21.05 -19.69
N GLU A 340 -12.36 -21.97 -19.85
CA GLU A 340 -12.33 -23.04 -20.85
C GLU A 340 -12.34 -22.44 -22.27
N GLU A 341 -13.26 -21.51 -22.53
CA GLU A 341 -13.33 -20.81 -23.82
C GLU A 341 -12.03 -20.03 -24.12
N ILE A 342 -11.39 -19.43 -23.10
CA ILE A 342 -10.11 -18.72 -23.27
C ILE A 342 -8.99 -19.71 -23.53
N ALA A 343 -8.93 -20.83 -22.79
CA ALA A 343 -7.91 -21.87 -22.98
C ALA A 343 -8.00 -22.51 -24.39
N GLU A 344 -9.21 -22.71 -24.90
CA GLU A 344 -9.44 -23.28 -26.23
C GLU A 344 -9.14 -22.28 -27.35
N LYS A 345 -9.70 -21.06 -27.26
CA LYS A 345 -9.63 -20.07 -28.35
C LYS A 345 -8.34 -19.25 -28.35
N LEU A 346 -7.73 -19.03 -27.18
CA LEU A 346 -6.57 -18.17 -26.94
C LEU A 346 -5.51 -18.86 -26.05
N PRO A 347 -5.03 -20.07 -26.39
CA PRO A 347 -4.16 -20.86 -25.51
C PRO A 347 -2.85 -20.16 -25.15
N THR A 348 -2.28 -19.42 -26.07
CA THR A 348 -1.06 -18.63 -25.84
C THR A 348 -1.29 -17.51 -24.82
N GLU A 349 -2.41 -16.79 -24.95
CA GLU A 349 -2.80 -15.73 -24.01
C GLU A 349 -3.08 -16.28 -22.62
N PHE A 350 -3.75 -17.44 -22.56
CA PHE A 350 -4.03 -18.11 -21.30
C PHE A 350 -2.75 -18.54 -20.56
N ALA A 351 -1.76 -19.08 -21.28
CA ALA A 351 -0.47 -19.46 -20.73
C ALA A 351 0.37 -18.25 -20.31
N ASN A 352 0.40 -17.20 -21.13
CA ASN A 352 1.11 -15.95 -20.79
C ASN A 352 0.54 -15.31 -19.51
N ARG A 353 -0.79 -15.30 -19.38
CA ARG A 353 -1.46 -14.82 -18.17
C ARG A 353 -1.09 -15.64 -16.93
N ASP A 354 -1.02 -16.95 -17.05
CA ASP A 354 -0.69 -17.83 -15.93
C ASP A 354 0.78 -17.70 -15.51
N LYS A 355 1.66 -17.42 -16.48
CA LYS A 355 3.09 -17.22 -16.25
C LYS A 355 3.37 -15.98 -15.39
N ASP A 356 2.69 -14.87 -15.67
CA ASP A 356 2.86 -13.60 -14.94
C ASP A 356 1.53 -12.83 -14.88
N LYS A 357 0.66 -13.26 -14.00
CA LYS A 357 -0.71 -12.72 -13.91
C LYS A 357 -0.76 -11.25 -13.48
N PHE A 358 0.28 -10.75 -12.81
CA PHE A 358 0.32 -9.35 -12.37
C PHE A 358 0.63 -8.41 -13.54
N ASN A 359 1.63 -8.73 -14.35
CA ASN A 359 2.07 -7.88 -15.46
C ASN A 359 1.33 -8.21 -16.78
N TYR A 360 0.69 -9.37 -16.87
CA TYR A 360 -0.06 -9.74 -18.06
C TYR A 360 -1.21 -8.75 -18.31
N ARG A 361 -1.22 -8.17 -19.50
CA ARG A 361 -2.30 -7.29 -19.98
C ARG A 361 -3.17 -8.05 -20.96
N TYR A 362 -4.46 -8.10 -20.68
CA TYR A 362 -5.41 -8.64 -21.66
C TYR A 362 -5.38 -7.83 -22.96
N PRO A 363 -5.43 -8.48 -24.15
CA PRO A 363 -5.53 -7.73 -25.41
C PRO A 363 -6.73 -6.79 -25.37
N GLN A 364 -6.49 -5.50 -25.62
CA GLN A 364 -7.47 -4.39 -25.52
C GLN A 364 -8.03 -4.18 -24.09
N GLY A 365 -7.40 -4.70 -23.07
CA GLY A 365 -7.82 -4.58 -21.68
C GLY A 365 -6.70 -4.11 -20.76
N GLU A 366 -6.83 -4.45 -19.48
CA GLU A 366 -5.94 -4.03 -18.41
C GLU A 366 -5.08 -5.18 -17.87
N SER A 367 -3.97 -4.83 -17.24
CA SER A 367 -3.21 -5.67 -16.31
C SER A 367 -3.53 -5.31 -14.85
N TYR A 368 -3.07 -6.13 -13.89
CA TYR A 368 -3.11 -5.72 -12.48
C TYR A 368 -2.26 -4.48 -12.19
N GLY A 369 -1.15 -4.29 -12.92
CA GLY A 369 -0.35 -3.05 -12.83
C GLY A 369 -1.13 -1.81 -13.26
N ASP A 370 -1.93 -1.88 -14.33
CA ASP A 370 -2.82 -0.79 -14.76
C ASP A 370 -3.91 -0.53 -13.71
N LEU A 371 -4.47 -1.60 -13.14
CA LEU A 371 -5.47 -1.50 -12.09
C LEU A 371 -4.92 -0.83 -10.82
N VAL A 372 -3.69 -1.16 -10.40
CA VAL A 372 -3.00 -0.49 -9.29
C VAL A 372 -2.84 1.00 -9.58
N ALA A 373 -2.38 1.36 -10.78
CA ALA A 373 -2.24 2.77 -11.18
C ALA A 373 -3.59 3.51 -11.15
N ARG A 374 -4.67 2.87 -11.61
CA ARG A 374 -6.04 3.42 -11.60
C ARG A 374 -6.61 3.57 -10.18
N LEU A 375 -6.21 2.70 -9.25
CA LEU A 375 -6.67 2.71 -7.86
C LEU A 375 -5.87 3.65 -6.95
N GLU A 376 -4.77 4.24 -7.40
CA GLU A 376 -3.97 5.15 -6.59
C GLU A 376 -4.79 6.31 -5.97
N PRO A 377 -5.64 7.04 -6.71
CA PRO A 377 -6.50 8.08 -6.13
C PRO A 377 -7.50 7.53 -5.11
N VAL A 378 -7.98 6.29 -5.30
CA VAL A 378 -8.88 5.63 -4.35
C VAL A 378 -8.16 5.35 -3.03
N ILE A 379 -6.91 4.88 -3.08
CA ILE A 379 -6.08 4.69 -1.88
C ILE A 379 -5.87 6.02 -1.14
N MET A 380 -5.60 7.12 -1.87
CA MET A 380 -5.44 8.43 -1.25
C MET A 380 -6.71 8.85 -0.49
N GLU A 381 -7.88 8.64 -1.07
CA GLU A 381 -9.13 8.98 -0.39
C GLU A 381 -9.44 7.98 0.74
N LEU A 382 -9.16 6.68 0.58
CA LEU A 382 -9.29 5.70 1.67
C LEU A 382 -8.42 6.06 2.87
N GLU A 383 -7.20 6.58 2.66
CA GLU A 383 -6.33 7.01 3.77
C GLU A 383 -6.89 8.21 4.55
N ARG A 384 -7.79 8.98 3.95
CA ARG A 384 -8.49 10.10 4.59
C ARG A 384 -9.75 9.69 5.36
N GLN A 385 -10.35 8.54 5.00
CA GLN A 385 -11.60 8.08 5.60
C GLN A 385 -11.35 7.33 6.91
N SER A 386 -12.26 7.50 7.85
CA SER A 386 -12.28 6.77 9.12
C SER A 386 -13.24 5.58 9.12
N HIS A 387 -14.39 5.69 8.42
CA HIS A 387 -15.43 4.67 8.40
C HIS A 387 -16.04 4.58 6.99
N VAL A 388 -15.68 3.56 6.23
CA VAL A 388 -16.06 3.41 4.83
C VAL A 388 -16.31 1.95 4.46
N LEU A 389 -17.33 1.74 3.64
CA LEU A 389 -17.62 0.47 2.98
C LEU A 389 -17.36 0.63 1.48
N VAL A 390 -16.55 -0.25 0.92
CA VAL A 390 -16.27 -0.32 -0.51
C VAL A 390 -16.88 -1.59 -1.09
N VAL A 391 -17.89 -1.46 -1.93
CA VAL A 391 -18.49 -2.54 -2.70
C VAL A 391 -17.85 -2.56 -4.09
N CYS A 392 -17.03 -3.54 -4.35
CA CYS A 392 -16.19 -3.60 -5.55
C CYS A 392 -16.16 -5.02 -6.16
N HIS A 393 -15.07 -5.37 -6.80
CA HIS A 393 -14.89 -6.60 -7.57
C HIS A 393 -13.66 -7.37 -7.09
N GLN A 394 -13.43 -8.57 -7.65
CA GLN A 394 -12.36 -9.45 -7.20
C GLN A 394 -10.97 -8.87 -7.39
N ALA A 395 -10.63 -8.38 -8.59
CA ALA A 395 -9.29 -7.85 -8.84
C ALA A 395 -9.07 -6.53 -8.09
N VAL A 396 -10.08 -5.66 -8.02
CA VAL A 396 -10.04 -4.41 -7.23
C VAL A 396 -9.80 -4.71 -5.76
N ALA A 397 -10.59 -5.63 -5.15
CA ALA A 397 -10.42 -5.99 -3.75
C ALA A 397 -9.04 -6.59 -3.46
N ARG A 398 -8.49 -7.41 -4.37
CA ARG A 398 -7.11 -7.93 -4.28
C ARG A 398 -6.07 -6.80 -4.21
N CYS A 399 -6.18 -5.80 -5.09
CA CYS A 399 -5.28 -4.65 -5.09
C CYS A 399 -5.39 -3.83 -3.78
N LEU A 400 -6.61 -3.57 -3.30
CA LEU A 400 -6.83 -2.85 -2.04
C LEU A 400 -6.32 -3.65 -0.84
N LEU A 401 -6.59 -4.96 -0.78
CA LEU A 401 -6.05 -5.85 0.27
C LEU A 401 -4.53 -5.89 0.24
N ALA A 402 -3.93 -5.99 -0.95
CA ALA A 402 -2.48 -6.00 -1.09
C ALA A 402 -1.84 -4.72 -0.54
N TYR A 403 -2.48 -3.57 -0.74
CA TYR A 403 -2.04 -2.31 -0.12
C TYR A 403 -2.08 -2.37 1.40
N TYR A 404 -3.19 -2.82 2.01
CA TYR A 404 -3.33 -2.82 3.47
C TYR A 404 -2.52 -3.92 4.16
N MET A 405 -2.36 -5.07 3.51
CA MET A 405 -1.71 -6.26 4.06
C MET A 405 -0.25 -6.43 3.63
N ASP A 406 0.30 -5.47 2.86
CA ASP A 406 1.67 -5.49 2.33
C ASP A 406 1.98 -6.76 1.52
N VAL A 407 1.05 -7.16 0.64
CA VAL A 407 1.18 -8.35 -0.21
C VAL A 407 2.02 -8.02 -1.44
N LYS A 408 2.98 -8.89 -1.76
CA LYS A 408 3.85 -8.73 -2.94
C LYS A 408 3.06 -8.85 -4.25
N HIS A 409 3.52 -8.18 -5.29
CA HIS A 409 2.89 -8.20 -6.62
C HIS A 409 2.71 -9.60 -7.20
N ALA A 410 3.68 -10.50 -6.99
CA ALA A 410 3.60 -11.89 -7.44
C ALA A 410 2.45 -12.69 -6.82
N ASP A 411 2.02 -12.33 -5.62
CA ASP A 411 1.00 -13.04 -4.85
C ASP A 411 -0.35 -12.30 -4.87
N LEU A 412 -0.34 -10.99 -5.18
CA LEU A 412 -1.52 -10.13 -5.23
C LEU A 412 -2.67 -10.71 -6.09
N PRO A 413 -2.45 -11.22 -7.32
CA PRO A 413 -3.53 -11.77 -8.15
C PRO A 413 -4.14 -13.06 -7.61
N TYR A 414 -3.58 -13.63 -6.56
CA TYR A 414 -4.01 -14.90 -5.95
C TYR A 414 -4.56 -14.73 -4.53
N VAL A 415 -4.68 -13.50 -4.03
CA VAL A 415 -5.35 -13.22 -2.76
C VAL A 415 -6.79 -13.69 -2.83
N ARG A 416 -7.22 -14.50 -1.84
CA ARG A 416 -8.59 -15.00 -1.79
C ARG A 416 -9.57 -13.92 -1.33
N VAL A 417 -10.58 -13.64 -2.15
CA VAL A 417 -11.65 -12.67 -1.88
C VAL A 417 -12.98 -13.36 -2.18
N PRO A 418 -13.57 -14.07 -1.21
CA PRO A 418 -14.80 -14.82 -1.42
C PRO A 418 -15.99 -13.88 -1.67
N LEU A 419 -17.00 -14.37 -2.40
CA LEU A 419 -18.32 -13.74 -2.49
C LEU A 419 -19.02 -13.81 -1.12
N HIS A 420 -20.05 -13.00 -0.92
CA HIS A 420 -20.94 -13.00 0.25
C HIS A 420 -20.21 -12.91 1.61
N THR A 421 -19.01 -12.31 1.60
CA THR A 421 -18.15 -12.14 2.77
C THR A 421 -17.78 -10.67 2.93
N VAL A 422 -17.91 -10.16 4.15
CA VAL A 422 -17.44 -8.82 4.55
C VAL A 422 -16.01 -8.95 5.04
N ILE A 423 -15.08 -8.22 4.45
CA ILE A 423 -13.69 -8.13 4.90
C ILE A 423 -13.56 -6.82 5.67
N ARG A 424 -13.36 -6.92 6.97
CA ARG A 424 -13.12 -5.78 7.85
C ARG A 424 -11.64 -5.55 7.99
N LEU A 425 -11.18 -4.35 7.65
CA LEU A 425 -9.81 -3.89 7.79
C LEU A 425 -9.73 -2.86 8.90
N THR A 426 -8.87 -3.11 9.88
CA THR A 426 -8.58 -2.17 10.96
C THR A 426 -7.10 -1.77 10.86
N PRO A 427 -6.79 -0.62 10.23
CA PRO A 427 -5.42 -0.12 10.18
C PRO A 427 -4.91 0.17 11.59
N VAL A 428 -3.75 -0.39 11.92
CA VAL A 428 -3.05 -0.16 13.20
C VAL A 428 -1.71 0.54 12.94
N ALA A 429 -1.03 0.97 13.99
CA ALA A 429 0.21 1.75 13.88
C ALA A 429 1.27 1.13 12.94
N TYR A 430 1.39 -0.19 12.93
CA TYR A 430 2.45 -0.88 12.18
C TYR A 430 1.95 -1.94 11.19
N GLY A 431 0.67 -1.92 10.86
CA GLY A 431 0.10 -2.90 9.93
C GLY A 431 -1.40 -2.71 9.72
N CYS A 432 -2.10 -3.80 9.46
CA CYS A 432 -3.55 -3.84 9.36
C CYS A 432 -4.06 -5.18 9.86
N ILE A 433 -5.11 -5.16 10.68
CA ILE A 433 -5.81 -6.38 11.08
C ILE A 433 -6.92 -6.62 10.06
N SER A 434 -7.02 -7.85 9.55
CA SER A 434 -8.05 -8.26 8.60
C SER A 434 -8.90 -9.35 9.22
N GLU A 435 -10.21 -9.16 9.17
CA GLU A 435 -11.22 -10.12 9.62
C GLU A 435 -12.17 -10.44 8.47
N GLN A 436 -12.49 -11.71 8.27
CA GLN A 436 -13.48 -12.14 7.27
C GLN A 436 -14.75 -12.60 7.98
N ILE A 437 -15.88 -12.04 7.59
CA ILE A 437 -17.20 -12.30 8.19
C ILE A 437 -18.11 -12.80 7.07
N SER A 438 -18.39 -14.11 7.07
CA SER A 438 -19.40 -14.71 6.17
C SER A 438 -20.79 -14.25 6.58
N LEU A 439 -21.66 -13.99 5.61
CA LEU A 439 -23.08 -13.76 5.86
C LEU A 439 -23.93 -15.02 5.62
N ASP A 440 -23.29 -16.19 5.50
CA ASP A 440 -23.89 -17.54 5.42
C ASP A 440 -24.94 -17.70 4.32
N ILE A 441 -24.71 -17.08 3.18
CA ILE A 441 -25.51 -17.25 1.97
C ILE A 441 -24.65 -17.96 0.93
N ALA A 442 -25.14 -19.08 0.44
CA ALA A 442 -24.45 -19.88 -0.57
C ALA A 442 -24.11 -19.06 -1.83
N CYS A 443 -22.96 -19.33 -2.41
CA CYS A 443 -22.49 -18.72 -3.66
C CYS A 443 -21.49 -19.65 -4.35
N VAL A 444 -21.25 -19.41 -5.63
CA VAL A 444 -20.20 -20.11 -6.37
C VAL A 444 -18.80 -19.69 -5.88
N ASP A 445 -17.85 -20.60 -5.86
CA ASP A 445 -16.45 -20.24 -5.70
C ASP A 445 -15.89 -19.76 -7.04
N THR A 446 -15.25 -18.62 -7.04
CA THR A 446 -14.61 -18.01 -8.21
C THR A 446 -13.11 -17.82 -8.00
N HIS A 447 -12.57 -18.42 -6.93
CA HIS A 447 -11.13 -18.35 -6.66
C HIS A 447 -10.40 -19.34 -7.56
N ARG A 448 -9.34 -18.87 -8.20
CA ARG A 448 -8.41 -19.71 -8.95
C ARG A 448 -7.05 -19.62 -8.30
N ASP A 449 -6.54 -20.76 -7.86
CA ASP A 449 -5.22 -20.90 -7.27
C ASP A 449 -4.12 -20.62 -8.30
N LYS A 450 -2.92 -20.37 -7.81
CA LYS A 450 -1.74 -20.14 -8.67
C LYS A 450 -1.39 -21.46 -9.38
N PRO A 451 -1.40 -21.49 -10.72
CA PRO A 451 -1.06 -22.70 -11.46
C PRO A 451 0.43 -23.05 -11.28
N VAL A 452 0.70 -24.34 -11.15
CA VAL A 452 2.08 -24.87 -11.02
C VAL A 452 2.73 -24.94 -12.39
N ASN A 453 2.02 -25.52 -13.37
CA ASN A 453 2.47 -25.61 -14.76
C ASN A 453 1.93 -24.43 -15.56
N THR A 454 2.82 -23.65 -16.17
CA THR A 454 2.51 -22.48 -17.01
C THR A 454 3.03 -22.63 -18.44
N ASP A 455 3.42 -23.85 -18.85
CA ASP A 455 3.88 -24.11 -20.22
C ASP A 455 2.73 -23.90 -21.21
N VAL A 456 3.06 -23.31 -22.36
CA VAL A 456 2.08 -23.10 -23.47
C VAL A 456 1.62 -24.43 -24.06
N ALA A 457 2.49 -25.45 -24.06
CA ALA A 457 2.20 -26.79 -24.60
C ALA A 457 1.49 -27.74 -23.60
N ARG A 458 1.16 -27.26 -22.39
CA ARG A 458 0.42 -28.07 -21.38
C ARG A 458 -0.96 -28.50 -21.93
N SER A 459 -1.47 -29.62 -21.42
CA SER A 459 -2.80 -30.09 -21.74
C SER A 459 -3.89 -29.12 -21.24
N SER A 460 -5.08 -29.16 -21.85
CA SER A 460 -6.23 -28.37 -21.37
C SER A 460 -6.60 -28.73 -19.93
N ASP A 461 -6.58 -30.01 -19.56
CA ASP A 461 -6.88 -30.47 -18.21
C ASP A 461 -5.90 -29.91 -17.17
N ASP A 462 -4.61 -29.88 -17.50
CA ASP A 462 -3.56 -29.30 -16.65
C ASP A 462 -3.72 -27.78 -16.53
N ALA A 463 -4.05 -27.11 -17.65
CA ALA A 463 -4.30 -25.67 -17.68
C ALA A 463 -5.52 -25.24 -16.84
N LEU A 464 -6.53 -26.10 -16.72
CA LEU A 464 -7.78 -25.84 -16.01
C LEU A 464 -7.82 -26.43 -14.58
N SER A 465 -6.78 -27.19 -14.19
CA SER A 465 -6.72 -27.92 -12.91
C SER A 465 -6.88 -27.05 -11.66
N THR A 466 -6.63 -25.75 -11.76
CA THR A 466 -6.75 -24.79 -10.66
C THR A 466 -8.09 -24.05 -10.63
N LEU A 467 -9.00 -24.34 -11.53
CA LEU A 467 -10.34 -23.76 -11.52
C LEU A 467 -11.18 -24.39 -10.41
N PRO A 468 -12.02 -23.60 -9.73
CA PRO A 468 -13.01 -24.16 -8.80
C PRO A 468 -14.11 -24.91 -9.59
N GLU A 469 -14.68 -25.90 -8.96
CA GLU A 469 -15.88 -26.55 -9.49
C GLU A 469 -17.03 -25.51 -9.52
N HIS A 470 -17.70 -25.41 -10.67
CA HIS A 470 -18.93 -24.64 -10.83
C HIS A 470 -20.13 -25.56 -10.63
N TYR A 471 -20.99 -25.23 -9.66
CA TYR A 471 -22.23 -25.95 -9.38
C TYR A 471 -23.42 -25.27 -10.03
#